data_d8cfe03b41b462c31e7393f7b07eb0e6
#
_entry.id   d8cfe03b41b462c31e7393f7b07eb0e6
#
_cell.length_a   1.000
_cell.length_b   1.000
_cell.length_c   1.000
_cell.angle_alpha   90.00
_cell.angle_beta   90.00
_cell.angle_gamma   90.00
#
_symmetry.space_group_name_H-M   'P 1'
#
loop_
_entity.id
_entity.type
_entity.pdbx_description
1 polymer ?
#
loop_
_entity_poly.entity_id
_entity_poly.type
_entity_poly.pdbx_seq_one_letter_code
_entity_poly.pdbx_strand_id
1 'polypeptide(L)'
;KMGDKIESKKLALEAKVNTIPGYNAAISGPDEAVKIAQGIGYPVMIKASAGGGGKGLRVAFNDKEAHEGFSSCVNEAKTAFGDDRVFIEKYVLEPRHIEIQVLGDSHGNYVYLNERDCSIQRRHQKVIEEAPSPFVDAEMRKAMGEQAVALARAVQYESAGTVEFVVGADKSFYFLEM
;
A
#
# COMPACT_ATOMS: atom_id res chain seq x y z
N LYS A 1 -2.27 -11.74 -12.87
CA LYS A 1 -1.04 -11.20 -12.21
C LYS A 1 -1.40 -10.13 -11.18
N MET A 2 -2.34 -9.21 -11.47
CA MET A 2 -2.70 -8.11 -10.55
C MET A 2 -3.56 -8.52 -9.33
N GLY A 3 -4.12 -9.72 -9.30
CA GLY A 3 -4.83 -10.26 -8.13
C GLY A 3 -3.94 -10.82 -7.01
N ASP A 4 -2.64 -10.91 -7.24
CA ASP A 4 -1.65 -11.30 -6.23
C ASP A 4 -0.94 -10.04 -5.70
N LYS A 5 -0.99 -9.81 -4.38
CA LYS A 5 -0.45 -8.59 -3.74
C LYS A 5 1.06 -8.43 -3.88
N ILE A 6 1.81 -9.54 -3.91
CA ILE A 6 3.26 -9.51 -4.03
C ILE A 6 3.64 -9.20 -5.48
N GLU A 7 3.03 -9.91 -6.43
CA GLU A 7 3.28 -9.70 -7.86
C GLU A 7 2.82 -8.32 -8.32
N SER A 8 1.66 -7.83 -7.85
CA SER A 8 1.18 -6.49 -8.19
C SER A 8 2.12 -5.38 -7.68
N LYS A 9 2.63 -5.50 -6.46
CA LYS A 9 3.61 -4.55 -5.89
C LYS A 9 4.93 -4.57 -6.66
N LYS A 10 5.40 -5.74 -7.09
CA LYS A 10 6.60 -5.88 -7.90
C LYS A 10 6.43 -5.20 -9.27
N LEU A 11 5.32 -5.47 -9.95
CA LEU A 11 4.98 -4.84 -11.23
C LEU A 11 4.84 -3.31 -11.10
N ALA A 12 4.26 -2.83 -10.00
CA ALA A 12 4.16 -1.40 -9.71
C ALA A 12 5.55 -0.75 -9.54
N LEU A 13 6.47 -1.41 -8.84
CA LEU A 13 7.85 -0.95 -8.71
C LEU A 13 8.57 -0.90 -10.06
N GLU A 14 8.44 -1.94 -10.89
CA GLU A 14 9.02 -1.99 -12.24
C GLU A 14 8.43 -0.87 -13.14
N ALA A 15 7.15 -0.55 -12.99
CA ALA A 15 6.48 0.56 -13.68
C ALA A 15 6.78 1.95 -13.07
N LYS A 16 7.64 2.04 -12.04
CA LYS A 16 7.96 3.27 -11.30
C LYS A 16 6.75 3.95 -10.65
N VAL A 17 5.79 3.15 -10.26
CA VAL A 17 4.64 3.60 -9.47
C VAL A 17 5.02 3.64 -7.99
N ASN A 18 4.60 4.67 -7.28
CA ASN A 18 4.85 4.81 -5.86
C ASN A 18 4.25 3.61 -5.10
N THR A 19 5.07 2.87 -4.39
CA THR A 19 4.62 1.79 -3.51
C THR A 19 4.92 2.15 -2.07
N ILE A 20 4.15 1.61 -1.12
CA ILE A 20 4.40 1.84 0.31
C ILE A 20 5.85 1.43 0.63
N PRO A 21 6.68 2.37 1.14
CA PRO A 21 8.04 2.05 1.57
C PRO A 21 8.02 0.91 2.59
N GLY A 22 8.84 -0.10 2.37
CA GLY A 22 8.84 -1.27 3.24
C GLY A 22 10.06 -2.15 3.02
N TYR A 23 10.26 -3.06 3.97
CA TYR A 23 11.33 -4.04 3.96
C TYR A 23 10.72 -5.45 4.05
N ASN A 24 10.88 -6.22 2.99
CA ASN A 24 10.25 -7.54 2.82
C ASN A 24 11.26 -8.70 2.92
N ALA A 25 12.53 -8.42 3.24
CA ALA A 25 13.52 -9.46 3.48
C ALA A 25 13.45 -9.97 4.92
N ALA A 26 14.14 -11.07 5.18
CA ALA A 26 14.25 -11.62 6.53
C ALA A 26 14.92 -10.61 7.48
N ILE A 27 14.36 -10.46 8.66
CA ILE A 27 14.85 -9.57 9.72
C ILE A 27 15.39 -10.47 10.84
N SER A 28 16.65 -10.30 11.22
CA SER A 28 17.35 -11.19 12.15
C SER A 28 16.93 -10.99 13.61
N GLY A 29 16.36 -9.82 13.94
CA GLY A 29 15.97 -9.54 15.31
C GLY A 29 15.45 -8.12 15.52
N PRO A 30 15.06 -7.79 16.77
CA PRO A 30 14.45 -6.52 17.10
C PRO A 30 15.36 -5.31 16.88
N ASP A 31 16.66 -5.44 17.07
CA ASP A 31 17.63 -4.34 16.84
C ASP A 31 17.74 -3.99 15.34
N GLU A 32 17.70 -4.98 14.47
CA GLU A 32 17.65 -4.75 13.03
C GLU A 32 16.30 -4.14 12.61
N ALA A 33 15.20 -4.61 13.21
CA ALA A 33 13.87 -4.07 12.97
C ALA A 33 13.79 -2.57 13.30
N VAL A 34 14.43 -2.12 14.39
CA VAL A 34 14.54 -0.69 14.74
C VAL A 34 15.30 0.08 13.66
N LYS A 35 16.44 -0.40 13.20
CA LYS A 35 17.22 0.26 12.13
C LYS A 35 16.42 0.38 10.83
N ILE A 36 15.69 -0.66 10.46
CA ILE A 36 14.81 -0.66 9.29
C ILE A 36 13.70 0.37 9.46
N ALA A 37 13.05 0.39 10.64
CA ALA A 37 11.99 1.35 10.95
C ALA A 37 12.47 2.81 10.90
N GLN A 38 13.67 3.08 11.43
CA GLN A 38 14.32 4.40 11.30
C GLN A 38 14.58 4.79 9.84
N GLY A 39 15.03 3.84 9.01
CA GLY A 39 15.27 4.05 7.59
C GLY A 39 13.99 4.34 6.80
N ILE A 40 12.87 3.70 7.15
CA ILE A 40 11.55 3.95 6.54
C ILE A 40 10.95 5.26 7.06
N GLY A 41 11.21 5.61 8.30
CA GLY A 41 10.63 6.75 9.02
C GLY A 41 9.31 6.40 9.71
N TYR A 42 9.22 6.71 11.02
CA TYR A 42 8.03 6.46 11.83
C TYR A 42 6.81 7.31 11.38
N PRO A 43 5.59 6.82 11.62
CA PRO A 43 5.25 5.51 12.16
C PRO A 43 5.42 4.39 11.13
N VAL A 44 5.65 3.17 11.62
CA VAL A 44 5.74 1.97 10.79
C VAL A 44 4.76 0.90 11.25
N MET A 45 4.41 0.01 10.34
CA MET A 45 3.60 -1.16 10.62
C MET A 45 4.45 -2.42 10.47
N ILE A 46 4.41 -3.26 11.49
CA ILE A 46 5.10 -4.54 11.56
C ILE A 46 4.05 -5.62 11.33
N LYS A 47 4.24 -6.47 10.34
CA LYS A 47 3.25 -7.45 9.89
C LYS A 47 3.84 -8.85 9.79
N ALA A 48 3.12 -9.85 10.27
CA ALA A 48 3.43 -11.25 9.97
C ALA A 48 3.15 -11.56 8.49
N SER A 49 4.05 -12.27 7.85
CA SER A 49 3.93 -12.67 6.43
C SER A 49 2.71 -13.55 6.18
N ALA A 50 2.42 -14.48 7.11
CA ALA A 50 1.27 -15.36 7.08
C ALA A 50 0.04 -14.77 7.79
N GLY A 51 0.10 -13.51 8.24
CA GLY A 51 -0.92 -12.87 9.07
C GLY A 51 -2.20 -12.52 8.31
N GLY A 52 -3.30 -12.55 9.04
CA GLY A 52 -4.62 -12.13 8.56
C GLY A 52 -5.59 -11.87 9.72
N GLY A 53 -6.67 -11.14 9.46
CA GLY A 53 -7.69 -10.87 10.48
C GLY A 53 -7.21 -10.03 11.68
N GLY A 54 -6.18 -9.20 11.51
CA GLY A 54 -5.64 -8.33 12.56
C GLY A 54 -4.66 -9.00 13.53
N LYS A 55 -4.35 -10.29 13.34
CA LYS A 55 -3.32 -11.00 14.12
C LYS A 55 -1.95 -10.84 13.46
N GLY A 56 -0.90 -10.75 14.28
CA GLY A 56 0.46 -10.55 13.78
C GLY A 56 0.66 -9.18 13.16
N LEU A 57 0.06 -8.13 13.74
CA LEU A 57 0.12 -6.76 13.27
C LEU A 57 0.37 -5.81 14.44
N ARG A 58 1.38 -4.94 14.33
CA ARG A 58 1.72 -3.91 15.32
C ARG A 58 2.08 -2.61 14.61
N VAL A 59 1.65 -1.50 15.18
CA VAL A 59 2.08 -0.16 14.76
C VAL A 59 3.11 0.34 15.78
N ALA A 60 4.18 0.96 15.30
CA ALA A 60 5.24 1.52 16.10
C ALA A 60 5.50 2.97 15.71
N PHE A 61 5.55 3.86 16.70
CA PHE A 61 5.78 5.29 16.56
C PHE A 61 7.21 5.71 16.95
N ASN A 62 7.97 4.81 17.55
CA ASN A 62 9.34 5.05 18.00
C ASN A 62 10.12 3.73 18.11
N ASP A 63 11.41 3.85 18.39
CA ASP A 63 12.34 2.72 18.48
C ASP A 63 11.91 1.65 19.51
N LYS A 64 11.45 2.10 20.69
CA LYS A 64 11.00 1.18 21.74
C LYS A 64 9.81 0.35 21.28
N GLU A 65 8.81 1.00 20.71
CA GLU A 65 7.62 0.32 20.18
C GLU A 65 7.96 -0.59 19.01
N ALA A 66 8.93 -0.23 18.16
CA ALA A 66 9.38 -1.07 17.07
C ALA A 66 10.06 -2.34 17.58
N HIS A 67 10.93 -2.22 18.59
CA HIS A 67 11.62 -3.35 19.21
C HIS A 67 10.66 -4.33 19.91
N GLU A 68 9.76 -3.79 20.75
CA GLU A 68 8.77 -4.60 21.47
C GLU A 68 7.72 -5.19 20.51
N GLY A 69 7.26 -4.38 19.54
CA GLY A 69 6.29 -4.76 18.52
C GLY A 69 6.80 -5.87 17.61
N PHE A 70 8.06 -5.81 17.19
CA PHE A 70 8.69 -6.86 16.40
C PHE A 70 8.70 -8.19 17.16
N SER A 71 9.21 -8.20 18.40
CA SER A 71 9.29 -9.42 19.22
C SER A 71 7.91 -10.04 19.47
N SER A 72 6.92 -9.19 19.78
CA SER A 72 5.52 -9.63 19.97
C SER A 72 4.93 -10.19 18.68
N CYS A 73 5.17 -9.53 17.54
CA CYS A 73 4.64 -9.96 16.24
C CYS A 73 5.21 -11.32 15.81
N VAL A 74 6.53 -11.52 15.97
CA VAL A 74 7.20 -12.81 15.68
C VAL A 74 6.61 -13.95 16.52
N ASN A 75 6.46 -13.73 17.84
CA ASN A 75 5.91 -14.75 18.75
C ASN A 75 4.46 -15.10 18.38
N GLU A 76 3.63 -14.09 18.11
CA GLU A 76 2.24 -14.30 17.69
C GLU A 76 2.15 -15.02 16.35
N ALA A 77 2.98 -14.64 15.37
CA ALA A 77 3.04 -15.25 14.06
C ALA A 77 3.43 -16.73 14.14
N LYS A 78 4.47 -17.04 14.91
CA LYS A 78 4.90 -18.41 15.14
C LYS A 78 3.83 -19.26 15.80
N THR A 79 3.17 -18.73 16.81
CA THR A 79 2.13 -19.47 17.56
C THR A 79 0.84 -19.66 16.76
N ALA A 80 0.41 -18.61 16.04
CA ALA A 80 -0.88 -18.64 15.34
C ALA A 80 -0.79 -19.26 13.93
N PHE A 81 0.36 -19.13 13.24
CA PHE A 81 0.49 -19.49 11.83
C PHE A 81 1.64 -20.49 11.55
N GLY A 82 2.50 -20.77 12.53
CA GLY A 82 3.66 -21.62 12.36
C GLY A 82 4.78 -20.98 11.49
N ASP A 83 4.67 -19.71 11.16
CA ASP A 83 5.59 -18.93 10.33
C ASP A 83 5.97 -17.65 11.06
N ASP A 84 7.23 -17.48 11.40
CA ASP A 84 7.75 -16.35 12.16
C ASP A 84 8.26 -15.18 11.30
N ARG A 85 8.10 -15.28 9.98
CA ARG A 85 8.50 -14.22 9.07
C ARG A 85 7.63 -12.97 9.26
N VAL A 86 8.32 -11.86 9.46
CA VAL A 86 7.74 -10.54 9.71
C VAL A 86 8.38 -9.53 8.78
N PHE A 87 7.60 -8.61 8.27
CA PHE A 87 8.08 -7.49 7.46
C PHE A 87 7.61 -6.15 8.06
N ILE A 88 8.27 -5.07 7.64
CA ILE A 88 8.02 -3.73 8.15
C ILE A 88 7.73 -2.82 6.95
N GLU A 89 6.67 -2.01 7.07
CA GLU A 89 6.32 -1.01 6.06
C GLU A 89 5.90 0.31 6.70
N LYS A 90 5.92 1.38 5.93
CA LYS A 90 5.40 2.69 6.35
C LYS A 90 3.94 2.56 6.75
N TYR A 91 3.59 3.14 7.91
CA TYR A 91 2.21 3.30 8.32
C TYR A 91 1.70 4.67 7.93
N VAL A 92 0.69 4.72 7.09
CA VAL A 92 0.05 5.96 6.64
C VAL A 92 -1.02 6.33 7.65
N LEU A 93 -0.86 7.50 8.29
CA LEU A 93 -1.83 8.03 9.24
C LEU A 93 -3.02 8.67 8.52
N GLU A 94 -4.21 8.49 9.08
CA GLU A 94 -5.46 9.06 8.54
C GLU A 94 -5.59 8.86 7.02
N PRO A 95 -5.46 7.62 6.55
CA PRO A 95 -5.36 7.35 5.13
C PRO A 95 -6.66 7.69 4.42
N ARG A 96 -6.53 8.33 3.24
CA ARG A 96 -7.60 8.41 2.26
C ARG A 96 -7.43 7.32 1.23
N HIS A 97 -8.53 6.77 0.77
CA HIS A 97 -8.57 5.83 -0.34
C HIS A 97 -9.02 6.57 -1.59
N ILE A 98 -8.09 6.74 -2.51
CA ILE A 98 -8.33 7.40 -3.80
C ILE A 98 -8.11 6.38 -4.90
N GLU A 99 -9.07 6.24 -5.79
CA GLU A 99 -8.96 5.35 -6.93
C GLU A 99 -9.00 6.13 -8.24
N ILE A 100 -8.13 5.76 -9.17
CA ILE A 100 -8.07 6.32 -10.51
C ILE A 100 -8.75 5.36 -11.47
N GLN A 101 -9.77 5.85 -12.19
CA GLN A 101 -10.38 5.09 -13.27
C GLN A 101 -9.44 5.07 -14.48
N VAL A 102 -9.12 3.88 -14.98
CA VAL A 102 -8.34 3.70 -16.20
C VAL A 102 -9.16 2.97 -17.26
N LEU A 103 -8.81 3.22 -18.51
CA LEU A 103 -9.36 2.53 -19.65
C LEU A 103 -8.22 2.20 -20.62
N GLY A 104 -8.10 0.93 -20.99
CA GLY A 104 -7.15 0.43 -21.97
C GLY A 104 -7.83 -0.30 -23.12
N ASP A 105 -7.33 -0.12 -24.32
CA ASP A 105 -7.78 -0.88 -25.49
C ASP A 105 -6.75 -1.93 -25.94
N SER A 106 -7.13 -2.79 -26.86
CA SER A 106 -6.25 -3.82 -27.45
C SER A 106 -5.15 -3.26 -28.37
N HIS A 107 -5.18 -1.95 -28.67
CA HIS A 107 -4.20 -1.25 -29.51
C HIS A 107 -3.10 -0.55 -28.72
N GLY A 108 -3.13 -0.65 -27.40
CA GLY A 108 -2.13 -0.05 -26.51
C GLY A 108 -2.39 1.42 -26.15
N ASN A 109 -3.62 1.90 -26.39
CA ASN A 109 -4.03 3.21 -25.90
C ASN A 109 -4.54 3.10 -24.47
N TYR A 110 -4.05 3.99 -23.60
CA TYR A 110 -4.42 4.05 -22.17
C TYR A 110 -4.73 5.47 -21.78
N VAL A 111 -5.86 5.64 -21.09
CA VAL A 111 -6.28 6.92 -20.52
C VAL A 111 -6.71 6.74 -19.08
N TYR A 112 -6.63 7.81 -18.30
CA TYR A 112 -7.26 7.89 -16.99
C TYR A 112 -8.42 8.89 -17.02
N LEU A 113 -9.47 8.62 -16.25
CA LEU A 113 -10.71 9.38 -16.23
C LEU A 113 -10.93 10.08 -14.87
N ASN A 114 -9.85 10.57 -14.27
CA ASN A 114 -9.80 11.18 -12.95
C ASN A 114 -10.08 10.19 -11.81
N GLU A 115 -10.26 10.74 -10.61
CA GLU A 115 -10.35 10.00 -9.37
C GLU A 115 -11.75 9.92 -8.79
N ARG A 116 -11.93 8.94 -7.91
CA ARG A 116 -12.98 8.87 -6.89
C ARG A 116 -12.34 8.80 -5.51
N ASP A 117 -12.92 9.50 -4.54
CA ASP A 117 -12.58 9.38 -3.13
C ASP A 117 -13.49 8.34 -2.49
N CYS A 118 -12.91 7.24 -2.04
CA CYS A 118 -13.60 6.11 -1.45
C CYS A 118 -13.22 5.92 0.02
N SER A 119 -12.89 7.02 0.72
CA SER A 119 -12.38 6.99 2.10
C SER A 119 -13.43 6.61 3.13
N ILE A 120 -14.72 6.81 2.84
CA ILE A 120 -15.81 6.45 3.76
C ILE A 120 -16.13 4.97 3.59
N GLN A 121 -15.60 4.17 4.51
CA GLN A 121 -15.68 2.71 4.48
C GLN A 121 -16.24 2.15 5.78
N ARG A 122 -16.88 1.00 5.69
CA ARG A 122 -17.30 0.19 6.83
C ARG A 122 -16.62 -1.17 6.76
N ARG A 123 -15.72 -1.46 7.69
CA ARG A 123 -14.96 -2.72 7.71
C ARG A 123 -14.27 -3.00 6.37
N HIS A 124 -13.60 -1.99 5.81
CA HIS A 124 -12.92 -2.02 4.51
C HIS A 124 -13.85 -2.15 3.28
N GLN A 125 -15.15 -1.99 3.46
CA GLN A 125 -16.11 -1.91 2.36
C GLN A 125 -16.39 -0.44 2.03
N LYS A 126 -16.23 -0.04 0.78
CA LYS A 126 -16.59 1.29 0.28
C LYS A 126 -18.10 1.51 0.45
N VAL A 127 -18.50 2.60 1.09
CA VAL A 127 -19.90 2.93 1.38
C VAL A 127 -20.34 4.18 0.64
N ILE A 128 -19.48 5.20 0.60
CA ILE A 128 -19.72 6.46 -0.11
C ILE A 128 -18.50 6.73 -0.99
N GLU A 129 -18.79 7.07 -2.23
CA GLU A 129 -17.80 7.49 -3.21
C GLU A 129 -18.18 8.89 -3.71
N GLU A 130 -17.19 9.77 -3.82
CA GLU A 130 -17.39 11.10 -4.37
C GLU A 130 -16.37 11.42 -5.46
N ALA A 131 -16.80 12.12 -6.48
CA ALA A 131 -15.97 12.57 -7.59
C ALA A 131 -16.34 14.01 -7.99
N PRO A 132 -15.34 14.90 -8.14
CA PRO A 132 -13.93 14.70 -7.81
C PRO A 132 -13.67 14.66 -6.29
N SER A 133 -12.50 14.16 -5.88
CA SER A 133 -12.09 14.24 -4.47
C SER A 133 -11.85 15.70 -4.05
N PRO A 134 -12.40 16.16 -2.94
CA PRO A 134 -12.13 17.49 -2.41
C PRO A 134 -10.70 17.65 -1.87
N PHE A 135 -10.01 16.54 -1.65
CA PHE A 135 -8.64 16.49 -1.12
C PHE A 135 -7.57 16.57 -2.21
N VAL A 136 -7.86 15.98 -3.39
CA VAL A 136 -6.90 15.85 -4.50
C VAL A 136 -6.87 17.13 -5.32
N ASP A 137 -5.73 17.81 -5.35
CA ASP A 137 -5.50 18.95 -6.24
C ASP A 137 -5.13 18.52 -7.68
N ALA A 138 -5.00 19.48 -8.58
CA ALA A 138 -4.75 19.21 -9.99
C ALA A 138 -3.38 18.55 -10.23
N GLU A 139 -2.36 18.92 -9.47
CA GLU A 139 -1.02 18.36 -9.58
C GLU A 139 -0.99 16.90 -9.12
N MET A 140 -1.58 16.63 -7.98
CA MET A 140 -1.71 15.28 -7.44
C MET A 140 -2.54 14.38 -8.35
N ARG A 141 -3.68 14.88 -8.86
CA ARG A 141 -4.53 14.15 -9.83
C ARG A 141 -3.75 13.74 -11.06
N LYS A 142 -2.96 14.67 -11.60
CA LYS A 142 -2.11 14.38 -12.75
C LYS A 142 -1.07 13.32 -12.42
N ALA A 143 -0.35 13.46 -11.31
CA ALA A 143 0.69 12.50 -10.90
C ALA A 143 0.13 11.09 -10.67
N MET A 144 -1.00 10.97 -9.98
CA MET A 144 -1.69 9.70 -9.76
C MET A 144 -2.20 9.10 -11.07
N GLY A 145 -2.80 9.91 -11.93
CA GLY A 145 -3.30 9.47 -13.23
C GLY A 145 -2.19 8.95 -14.15
N GLU A 146 -1.06 9.65 -14.20
CA GLU A 146 0.11 9.21 -14.99
C GLU A 146 0.68 7.88 -14.47
N GLN A 147 0.75 7.70 -13.15
CA GLN A 147 1.20 6.44 -12.56
C GLN A 147 0.19 5.30 -12.80
N ALA A 148 -1.10 5.58 -12.73
CA ALA A 148 -2.13 4.60 -13.01
C ALA A 148 -2.07 4.12 -14.47
N VAL A 149 -1.85 5.03 -15.44
CA VAL A 149 -1.66 4.69 -16.86
C VAL A 149 -0.36 3.92 -17.07
N ALA A 150 0.73 4.31 -16.39
CA ALA A 150 2.00 3.59 -16.49
C ALA A 150 1.86 2.12 -16.02
N LEU A 151 1.14 1.89 -14.93
CA LEU A 151 0.86 0.54 -14.43
C LEU A 151 -0.02 -0.25 -15.40
N ALA A 152 -1.13 0.33 -15.87
CA ALA A 152 -2.02 -0.32 -16.82
C ALA A 152 -1.28 -0.74 -18.10
N ARG A 153 -0.39 0.11 -18.60
CA ARG A 153 0.47 -0.18 -19.76
C ARG A 153 1.46 -1.30 -19.48
N ALA A 154 2.11 -1.28 -18.31
CA ALA A 154 3.10 -2.30 -17.93
C ALA A 154 2.50 -3.71 -17.84
N VAL A 155 1.22 -3.82 -17.45
CA VAL A 155 0.52 -5.10 -17.34
C VAL A 155 -0.33 -5.44 -18.57
N GLN A 156 -0.32 -4.58 -19.61
CA GLN A 156 -1.13 -4.72 -20.81
C GLN A 156 -2.62 -4.88 -20.51
N TYR A 157 -3.11 -3.99 -19.63
CA TYR A 157 -4.50 -4.04 -19.17
C TYR A 157 -5.46 -3.66 -20.30
N GLU A 158 -6.48 -4.46 -20.50
CA GLU A 158 -7.56 -4.18 -21.45
C GLU A 158 -8.89 -4.00 -20.71
N SER A 159 -9.74 -3.09 -21.19
CA SER A 159 -11.04 -2.72 -20.61
C SER A 159 -10.94 -1.62 -19.55
N ALA A 160 -12.03 -1.43 -18.81
CA ALA A 160 -12.13 -0.49 -17.70
C ALA A 160 -11.64 -1.12 -16.40
N GLY A 161 -10.85 -0.37 -15.64
CA GLY A 161 -10.34 -0.82 -14.35
C GLY A 161 -10.07 0.36 -13.42
N THR A 162 -9.74 0.05 -12.19
CA THR A 162 -9.36 1.03 -11.19
C THR A 162 -7.97 0.74 -10.64
N VAL A 163 -7.20 1.80 -10.41
CA VAL A 163 -5.93 1.73 -9.68
C VAL A 163 -6.13 2.46 -8.36
N GLU A 164 -6.03 1.73 -7.26
CA GLU A 164 -6.25 2.26 -5.92
C GLU A 164 -4.96 2.73 -5.27
N PHE A 165 -5.04 3.89 -4.63
CA PHE A 165 -3.96 4.49 -3.86
C PHE A 165 -4.40 4.78 -2.42
N VAL A 166 -3.50 4.56 -1.47
CA VAL A 166 -3.58 5.14 -0.15
C VAL A 166 -2.86 6.48 -0.16
N VAL A 167 -3.49 7.49 0.42
CA VAL A 167 -3.00 8.87 0.43
C VAL A 167 -2.89 9.36 1.85
N GLY A 168 -1.71 9.87 2.22
CA GLY A 168 -1.46 10.47 3.52
C GLY A 168 -1.92 11.93 3.62
N ALA A 169 -2.02 12.44 4.84
CA ALA A 169 -2.34 13.84 5.10
C ALA A 169 -1.29 14.82 4.51
N ASP A 170 -0.05 14.36 4.36
CA ASP A 170 1.07 15.05 3.72
C ASP A 170 1.02 15.02 2.18
N LYS A 171 -0.07 14.51 1.60
CA LYS A 171 -0.27 14.28 0.17
C LYS A 171 0.69 13.25 -0.46
N SER A 172 1.43 12.49 0.32
CA SER A 172 2.10 11.30 -0.19
C SER A 172 1.07 10.27 -0.62
N PHE A 173 1.31 9.58 -1.72
CA PHE A 173 0.40 8.54 -2.20
C PHE A 173 1.14 7.29 -2.64
N TYR A 174 0.54 6.15 -2.40
CA TYR A 174 1.14 4.85 -2.64
C TYR A 174 0.12 3.87 -3.21
N PHE A 175 0.53 3.11 -4.20
CA PHE A 175 -0.28 2.06 -4.81
C PHE A 175 -0.70 0.99 -3.81
N LEU A 176 -1.97 0.60 -3.86
CA LEU A 176 -2.53 -0.50 -3.08
C LEU A 176 -2.82 -1.71 -3.95
N GLU A 177 -3.71 -1.54 -4.93
CA GLU A 177 -4.17 -2.62 -5.81
C GLU A 177 -4.76 -2.09 -7.12
N MET A 178 -4.97 -3.02 -8.05
CA MET A 178 -5.61 -2.78 -9.35
C MET A 178 -6.70 -3.81 -9.59
#